data_3e5f83516a8cec75b8c8bb3a9fae85b9
#
_entry.id   3e5f83516a8cec75b8c8bb3a9fae85b9
#
_cell.length_a   1.000
_cell.length_b   1.000
_cell.length_c   1.000
_cell.angle_alpha   90.00
_cell.angle_beta   90.00
_cell.angle_gamma   90.00
#
_symmetry.space_group_name_H-M   'P 1'
#
loop_
_entity.id
_entity.type
_entity.pdbx_description
1 polymer ?
#
loop_
_entity_poly.entity_id
_entity_poly.type
_entity_poly.pdbx_seq_one_letter_code
_entity_poly.pdbx_strand_id
1 'polypeptide(L)'
;MSSRDPETLLADTRAFNAELERLLATMPPVNTVPPQESRRARREGRGIFPAPVYVPEARTIEIDGPGGAISLRIIAPEGEPTGTFLHLHGGGWTLGESDAQDLRLRRLARDTGLAVVSVNYRLAPENPYPAGPDDCEAAALWLIGGEGQAALAAPGPRAIGGDSAGGQLAAVTLLRLRDRHGITGAFGAAVLQYGCFDLSMTPSQRLWGDRNLVLSGPIIAWFADQFLPAHNLEQRRDPDISPLFADLSGMPPAVFTIGTADPLLDDTLFMEARWRQAGHATELRIWPEAPHGFLAFPISVTDVALAAEHDFLRRTLGL
;
A
#
# COMPACT_ATOMS: atom_id res chain seq x y z
N MET A 1 10.65 14.19 20.42
CA MET A 1 11.16 12.92 19.83
C MET A 1 12.65 13.07 19.59
N SER A 2 13.50 12.24 20.20
CA SER A 2 14.94 12.22 19.91
C SER A 2 15.10 11.87 18.41
N SER A 3 15.65 12.77 17.62
CA SER A 3 16.07 12.47 16.25
C SER A 3 17.16 11.41 16.36
N ARG A 4 16.85 10.15 16.02
CA ARG A 4 17.90 9.14 15.92
C ARG A 4 18.87 9.60 14.84
N ASP A 5 20.17 9.52 15.17
CA ASP A 5 21.23 9.88 14.25
C ASP A 5 21.13 9.08 12.94
N PRO A 6 21.25 9.74 11.77
CA PRO A 6 21.15 9.08 10.47
C PRO A 6 22.11 7.91 10.27
N GLU A 7 23.32 7.98 10.85
CA GLU A 7 24.32 6.90 10.77
C GLU A 7 23.83 5.66 11.55
N THR A 8 23.22 5.86 12.72
CA THR A 8 22.63 4.78 13.52
C THR A 8 21.46 4.12 12.77
N LEU A 9 20.56 4.91 12.15
CA LEU A 9 19.46 4.38 11.36
C LEU A 9 19.96 3.53 10.19
N LEU A 10 21.00 4.00 9.50
CA LEU A 10 21.60 3.29 8.38
C LEU A 10 22.28 1.98 8.83
N ALA A 11 23.02 2.01 9.94
CA ALA A 11 23.67 0.83 10.48
C ALA A 11 22.66 -0.25 10.89
N ASP A 12 21.58 0.14 11.60
CA ASP A 12 20.49 -0.76 11.99
C ASP A 12 19.81 -1.39 10.77
N THR A 13 19.55 -0.59 9.73
CA THR A 13 18.91 -1.06 8.50
C THR A 13 19.80 -2.06 7.76
N ARG A 14 21.10 -1.81 7.65
CA ARG A 14 22.05 -2.75 7.04
C ARG A 14 22.18 -4.06 7.80
N ALA A 15 22.24 -3.99 9.13
CA ALA A 15 22.26 -5.19 9.96
C ALA A 15 20.97 -6.02 9.79
N PHE A 16 19.82 -5.36 9.73
CA PHE A 16 18.55 -6.00 9.45
C PHE A 16 18.52 -6.67 8.07
N ASN A 17 18.99 -5.98 7.01
CA ASN A 17 19.02 -6.55 5.67
C ASN A 17 19.86 -7.82 5.59
N ALA A 18 21.04 -7.82 6.22
CA ALA A 18 21.91 -8.98 6.25
C ALA A 18 21.23 -10.19 6.94
N GLU A 19 20.53 -9.95 8.04
CA GLU A 19 19.78 -11.01 8.73
C GLU A 19 18.56 -11.47 7.92
N LEU A 20 17.84 -10.55 7.28
CA LEU A 20 16.70 -10.86 6.42
C LEU A 20 17.13 -11.72 5.21
N GLU A 21 18.22 -11.36 4.53
CA GLU A 21 18.77 -12.16 3.42
C GLU A 21 19.17 -13.57 3.90
N ARG A 22 19.80 -13.67 5.07
CA ARG A 22 20.17 -14.95 5.67
C ARG A 22 18.93 -15.81 5.95
N LEU A 23 17.87 -15.22 6.50
CA LEU A 23 16.62 -15.90 6.77
C LEU A 23 15.93 -16.35 5.47
N LEU A 24 15.83 -15.47 4.49
CA LEU A 24 15.22 -15.76 3.18
C LEU A 24 15.96 -16.87 2.44
N ALA A 25 17.28 -16.97 2.58
CA ALA A 25 18.06 -18.07 1.98
C ALA A 25 17.72 -19.46 2.55
N THR A 26 17.10 -19.53 3.73
CA THR A 26 16.66 -20.79 4.36
C THR A 26 15.22 -21.17 4.04
N MET A 27 14.48 -20.30 3.38
CA MET A 27 13.06 -20.47 3.10
C MET A 27 12.82 -20.70 1.60
N PRO A 28 11.79 -21.47 1.21
CA PRO A 28 11.40 -21.52 -0.19
C PRO A 28 10.95 -20.12 -0.67
N PRO A 29 11.41 -19.65 -1.84
CA PRO A 29 10.93 -18.40 -2.41
C PRO A 29 9.40 -18.41 -2.58
N VAL A 30 8.75 -17.27 -2.30
CA VAL A 30 7.28 -17.17 -2.30
C VAL A 30 6.63 -17.58 -3.62
N ASN A 31 7.33 -17.36 -4.73
CA ASN A 31 6.88 -17.74 -6.07
C ASN A 31 6.98 -19.25 -6.36
N THR A 32 7.51 -20.05 -5.42
CA THR A 32 7.57 -21.52 -5.51
C THR A 32 6.56 -22.22 -4.60
N VAL A 33 5.79 -21.43 -3.82
CA VAL A 33 4.81 -21.90 -2.86
C VAL A 33 3.40 -21.53 -3.34
N PRO A 34 2.40 -22.43 -3.23
CA PRO A 34 1.01 -22.06 -3.56
C PRO A 34 0.54 -20.84 -2.78
N PRO A 35 -0.17 -19.87 -3.41
CA PRO A 35 -0.64 -18.65 -2.75
C PRO A 35 -1.42 -18.90 -1.46
N GLN A 36 -2.29 -19.90 -1.45
CA GLN A 36 -3.12 -20.26 -0.29
C GLN A 36 -2.27 -20.71 0.91
N GLU A 37 -1.16 -21.42 0.64
CA GLU A 37 -0.23 -21.83 1.68
C GLU A 37 0.57 -20.66 2.22
N SER A 38 1.01 -19.75 1.32
CA SER A 38 1.68 -18.51 1.71
C SER A 38 0.79 -17.61 2.56
N ARG A 39 -0.49 -17.48 2.21
CA ARG A 39 -1.50 -16.76 3.02
C ARG A 39 -1.66 -17.39 4.40
N ARG A 40 -1.81 -18.73 4.46
CA ARG A 40 -1.91 -19.46 5.73
C ARG A 40 -0.66 -19.26 6.59
N ALA A 41 0.53 -19.39 5.99
CA ALA A 41 1.79 -19.21 6.69
C ALA A 41 1.92 -17.79 7.30
N ARG A 42 1.49 -16.76 6.57
CA ARG A 42 1.47 -15.38 7.09
C ARG A 42 0.53 -15.22 8.29
N ARG A 43 -0.70 -15.75 8.21
CA ARG A 43 -1.64 -15.71 9.34
C ARG A 43 -1.10 -16.42 10.58
N GLU A 44 -0.36 -17.49 10.39
CA GLU A 44 0.26 -18.28 11.47
C GLU A 44 1.61 -17.70 11.93
N GLY A 45 2.05 -16.57 11.39
CA GLY A 45 3.35 -15.96 11.71
C GLY A 45 4.55 -16.77 11.24
N ARG A 46 4.37 -17.66 10.28
CA ARG A 46 5.42 -18.48 9.68
C ARG A 46 5.93 -17.80 8.39
N GLY A 47 6.82 -16.86 8.55
CA GLY A 47 7.38 -16.11 7.42
C GLY A 47 8.33 -15.04 7.90
N ILE A 48 8.70 -14.14 6.99
CA ILE A 48 9.61 -13.02 7.29
C ILE A 48 8.90 -11.84 7.95
N PHE A 49 7.60 -11.71 7.73
CA PHE A 49 6.83 -10.65 8.37
C PHE A 49 6.41 -11.06 9.79
N PRO A 50 6.33 -10.12 10.73
CA PRO A 50 5.79 -10.39 12.06
C PRO A 50 4.41 -11.04 11.98
N ALA A 51 4.10 -11.89 12.95
CA ALA A 51 2.76 -12.43 13.08
C ALA A 51 1.73 -11.30 13.21
N PRO A 52 0.57 -11.39 12.55
CA PRO A 52 -0.50 -10.41 12.74
C PRO A 52 -0.91 -10.30 14.21
N VAL A 53 -1.05 -9.08 14.68
CA VAL A 53 -1.60 -8.80 16.02
C VAL A 53 -2.87 -7.98 15.81
N TYR A 54 -3.99 -8.62 16.09
CA TYR A 54 -5.30 -8.03 15.87
C TYR A 54 -5.68 -7.05 16.97
N VAL A 55 -6.25 -5.92 16.57
CA VAL A 55 -6.76 -4.89 17.49
C VAL A 55 -8.16 -5.29 17.93
N PRO A 56 -8.39 -5.52 19.25
CA PRO A 56 -9.69 -6.00 19.75
C PRO A 56 -10.84 -5.02 19.49
N GLU A 57 -10.56 -3.72 19.46
CA GLU A 57 -11.55 -2.65 19.26
C GLU A 57 -11.91 -2.46 17.78
N ALA A 58 -11.13 -3.05 16.87
CA ALA A 58 -11.42 -2.96 15.44
C ALA A 58 -12.65 -3.81 15.09
N ARG A 59 -13.53 -3.25 14.29
CA ARG A 59 -14.73 -3.94 13.81
C ARG A 59 -14.63 -4.27 12.33
N THR A 60 -15.29 -5.32 11.92
CA THR A 60 -15.42 -5.69 10.51
C THR A 60 -16.89 -5.52 10.09
N ILE A 61 -17.11 -4.89 8.96
CA ILE A 61 -18.41 -4.77 8.32
C ILE A 61 -18.34 -5.32 6.89
N GLU A 62 -19.47 -5.64 6.33
CA GLU A 62 -19.60 -6.02 4.92
C GLU A 62 -20.34 -4.92 4.16
N ILE A 63 -19.92 -4.67 2.93
CA ILE A 63 -20.58 -3.80 1.97
C ILE A 63 -20.83 -4.57 0.68
N ASP A 64 -21.78 -4.12 -0.12
CA ASP A 64 -22.02 -4.68 -1.44
C ASP A 64 -20.85 -4.35 -2.38
N GLY A 65 -20.41 -5.36 -3.13
CA GLY A 65 -19.34 -5.23 -4.11
C GLY A 65 -19.67 -5.92 -5.42
N PRO A 66 -18.90 -5.65 -6.49
CA PRO A 66 -19.18 -6.15 -7.84
C PRO A 66 -19.05 -7.68 -7.98
N GLY A 67 -18.36 -8.33 -7.06
CA GLY A 67 -18.18 -9.78 -7.04
C GLY A 67 -18.78 -10.47 -5.82
N GLY A 68 -19.62 -9.79 -5.05
CA GLY A 68 -20.17 -10.22 -3.77
C GLY A 68 -19.81 -9.25 -2.65
N ALA A 69 -20.06 -9.62 -1.39
CA ALA A 69 -19.76 -8.79 -0.25
C ALA A 69 -18.25 -8.51 -0.13
N ILE A 70 -17.90 -7.26 0.17
CA ILE A 70 -16.55 -6.83 0.48
C ILE A 70 -16.45 -6.57 1.97
N SER A 71 -15.50 -7.23 2.62
CA SER A 71 -15.23 -7.04 4.04
C SER A 71 -14.32 -5.81 4.26
N LEU A 72 -14.74 -4.90 5.12
CA LEU A 72 -14.00 -3.71 5.51
C LEU A 72 -13.60 -3.79 6.98
N ARG A 73 -12.30 -3.70 7.27
CA ARG A 73 -11.78 -3.61 8.62
C ARG A 73 -11.70 -2.14 9.05
N ILE A 74 -12.38 -1.78 10.14
CA ILE A 74 -12.48 -0.41 10.63
C ILE A 74 -11.77 -0.29 11.96
N ILE A 75 -10.84 0.66 12.04
CA ILE A 75 -10.10 1.02 13.25
C ILE A 75 -10.38 2.49 13.53
N ALA A 76 -11.09 2.75 14.60
CA ALA A 76 -11.37 4.12 15.07
C ALA A 76 -10.22 4.68 15.91
N PRO A 77 -9.96 6.00 15.89
CA PRO A 77 -9.08 6.65 16.84
C PRO A 77 -9.71 6.67 18.24
N GLU A 78 -8.94 7.08 19.24
CA GLU A 78 -9.50 7.45 20.54
C GLU A 78 -10.32 8.74 20.39
N GLY A 79 -11.60 8.70 20.76
CA GLY A 79 -12.54 9.82 20.59
C GLY A 79 -13.26 9.83 19.23
N GLU A 80 -13.86 10.99 18.90
CA GLU A 80 -14.57 11.14 17.63
C GLU A 80 -13.60 11.29 16.47
N PRO A 81 -13.79 10.55 15.35
CA PRO A 81 -12.93 10.66 14.19
C PRO A 81 -13.00 12.05 13.55
N THR A 82 -11.84 12.62 13.23
CA THR A 82 -11.73 13.91 12.53
C THR A 82 -11.83 13.78 11.00
N GLY A 83 -11.81 12.56 10.47
CA GLY A 83 -11.87 12.23 9.05
C GLY A 83 -11.61 10.76 8.83
N THR A 84 -11.30 10.35 7.60
CA THR A 84 -11.10 8.94 7.26
C THR A 84 -9.84 8.69 6.44
N PHE A 85 -9.28 7.48 6.60
CA PHE A 85 -8.20 6.96 5.77
C PHE A 85 -8.63 5.63 5.14
N LEU A 86 -8.75 5.59 3.81
CA LEU A 86 -8.98 4.36 3.07
C LEU A 86 -7.64 3.66 2.84
N HIS A 87 -7.49 2.48 3.41
CA HIS A 87 -6.26 1.69 3.33
C HIS A 87 -6.43 0.50 2.39
N LEU A 88 -5.49 0.34 1.46
CA LEU A 88 -5.38 -0.78 0.55
C LEU A 88 -4.07 -1.52 0.86
N HIS A 89 -4.17 -2.77 1.29
CA HIS A 89 -3.01 -3.51 1.76
C HIS A 89 -2.11 -3.99 0.62
N GLY A 90 -0.82 -4.20 0.93
CA GLY A 90 0.13 -4.81 0.03
C GLY A 90 0.03 -6.33 -0.05
N GLY A 91 0.91 -6.93 -0.85
CA GLY A 91 0.99 -8.38 -1.00
C GLY A 91 0.93 -8.86 -2.45
N GLY A 92 1.32 -8.01 -3.41
CA GLY A 92 1.40 -8.38 -4.83
C GLY A 92 0.04 -8.82 -5.40
N TRP A 93 -1.06 -8.20 -4.99
CA TRP A 93 -2.45 -8.54 -5.40
C TRP A 93 -2.84 -9.99 -5.11
N THR A 94 -1.94 -10.79 -4.54
CA THR A 94 -2.05 -12.25 -4.35
C THR A 94 -2.08 -12.64 -2.89
N LEU A 95 -1.44 -11.86 -2.03
CA LEU A 95 -1.30 -12.10 -0.60
C LEU A 95 -1.83 -10.91 0.20
N GLY A 96 -1.91 -11.06 1.51
CA GLY A 96 -2.37 -9.99 2.40
C GLY A 96 -3.83 -10.12 2.78
N GLU A 97 -4.21 -9.40 3.81
CA GLU A 97 -5.57 -9.31 4.38
C GLU A 97 -5.73 -7.94 5.05
N SER A 98 -6.97 -7.46 5.15
CA SER A 98 -7.28 -6.12 5.68
C SER A 98 -6.90 -5.91 7.14
N ASP A 99 -6.79 -6.97 7.93
CA ASP A 99 -6.47 -6.98 9.37
C ASP A 99 -5.00 -7.30 9.67
N ALA A 100 -4.23 -7.71 8.66
CA ALA A 100 -2.83 -8.10 8.86
C ALA A 100 -1.93 -6.95 9.36
N GLN A 101 -2.37 -5.71 9.23
CA GLN A 101 -1.62 -4.50 9.61
C GLN A 101 -2.30 -3.70 10.72
N ASP A 102 -3.18 -4.29 11.50
CA ASP A 102 -3.98 -3.63 12.53
C ASP A 102 -3.16 -2.72 13.46
N LEU A 103 -2.00 -3.17 13.95
CA LEU A 103 -1.17 -2.35 14.84
C LEU A 103 -0.65 -1.07 14.18
N ARG A 104 -0.21 -1.17 12.91
CA ARG A 104 0.26 -0.02 12.14
C ARG A 104 -0.89 0.95 11.86
N LEU A 105 -2.05 0.41 11.47
CA LEU A 105 -3.24 1.19 11.17
C LEU A 105 -3.83 1.84 12.42
N ARG A 106 -3.79 1.15 13.58
CA ARG A 106 -4.16 1.76 14.87
C ARG A 106 -3.22 2.91 15.24
N ARG A 107 -1.91 2.77 14.96
CA ARG A 107 -0.95 3.86 15.16
C ARG A 107 -1.30 5.06 14.29
N LEU A 108 -1.64 4.85 13.00
CA LEU A 108 -2.10 5.91 12.11
C LEU A 108 -3.35 6.59 12.68
N ALA A 109 -4.37 5.82 13.06
CA ALA A 109 -5.60 6.35 13.63
C ALA A 109 -5.34 7.20 14.87
N ARG A 110 -4.52 6.71 15.81
CA ARG A 110 -4.14 7.44 17.04
C ARG A 110 -3.37 8.73 16.72
N ASP A 111 -2.40 8.68 15.81
CA ASP A 111 -1.49 9.79 15.55
C ASP A 111 -2.12 10.89 14.69
N THR A 112 -3.19 10.58 13.94
CA THR A 112 -3.86 11.51 13.02
C THR A 112 -5.28 11.86 13.40
N GLY A 113 -5.95 11.07 14.23
CA GLY A 113 -7.38 11.22 14.51
C GLY A 113 -8.30 10.69 13.41
N LEU A 114 -7.76 10.06 12.35
CA LEU A 114 -8.54 9.49 11.26
C LEU A 114 -9.10 8.11 11.62
N ALA A 115 -10.36 7.84 11.26
CA ALA A 115 -10.86 6.48 11.22
C ALA A 115 -10.28 5.76 10.00
N VAL A 116 -9.64 4.61 10.22
CA VAL A 116 -9.04 3.81 9.15
C VAL A 116 -10.04 2.76 8.66
N VAL A 117 -10.19 2.67 7.35
CA VAL A 117 -10.99 1.65 6.65
C VAL A 117 -10.05 0.85 5.76
N SER A 118 -9.74 -0.38 6.16
CA SER A 118 -8.88 -1.27 5.38
C SER A 118 -9.72 -2.26 4.58
N VAL A 119 -9.49 -2.34 3.28
CA VAL A 119 -10.29 -3.11 2.33
C VAL A 119 -9.74 -4.52 2.19
N ASN A 120 -10.59 -5.52 2.37
CA ASN A 120 -10.27 -6.92 2.09
C ASN A 120 -10.69 -7.25 0.64
N TYR A 121 -9.96 -6.68 -0.31
CA TYR A 121 -10.22 -6.85 -1.73
C TYR A 121 -9.91 -8.28 -2.21
N ARG A 122 -10.59 -8.75 -3.26
CA ARG A 122 -10.37 -10.07 -3.85
C ARG A 122 -8.97 -10.21 -4.43
N LEU A 123 -8.36 -11.37 -4.16
CA LEU A 123 -6.97 -11.67 -4.50
C LEU A 123 -6.86 -12.60 -5.71
N ALA A 124 -5.81 -12.39 -6.48
CA ALA A 124 -5.31 -13.32 -7.48
C ALA A 124 -4.62 -14.53 -6.79
N PRO A 125 -4.49 -15.68 -7.49
CA PRO A 125 -4.99 -15.98 -8.83
C PRO A 125 -6.47 -16.33 -8.90
N GLU A 126 -7.17 -16.49 -7.77
CA GLU A 126 -8.58 -16.89 -7.74
C GLU A 126 -9.46 -15.81 -8.40
N ASN A 127 -9.09 -14.56 -8.21
CA ASN A 127 -9.76 -13.40 -8.78
C ASN A 127 -8.71 -12.44 -9.39
N PRO A 128 -8.23 -12.71 -10.62
CA PRO A 128 -7.26 -11.86 -11.28
C PRO A 128 -7.87 -10.48 -11.62
N TYR A 129 -7.06 -9.59 -12.15
CA TYR A 129 -7.51 -8.30 -12.66
C TYR A 129 -8.76 -8.47 -13.57
N PRO A 130 -9.79 -7.62 -13.40
CA PRO A 130 -9.83 -6.39 -12.59
C PRO A 130 -10.45 -6.53 -11.19
N ALA A 131 -10.65 -7.72 -10.64
CA ALA A 131 -11.45 -7.97 -9.45
C ALA A 131 -11.00 -7.15 -8.21
N GLY A 132 -9.71 -7.13 -7.88
CA GLY A 132 -9.18 -6.34 -6.76
C GLY A 132 -9.38 -4.83 -6.93
N PRO A 133 -8.99 -4.22 -8.07
CA PRO A 133 -9.31 -2.83 -8.38
C PRO A 133 -10.80 -2.48 -8.33
N ASP A 134 -11.69 -3.37 -8.79
CA ASP A 134 -13.13 -3.15 -8.73
C ASP A 134 -13.65 -3.08 -7.28
N ASP A 135 -13.13 -3.93 -6.40
CA ASP A 135 -13.47 -3.91 -4.97
C ASP A 135 -12.95 -2.65 -4.27
N CYS A 136 -11.75 -2.21 -4.61
CA CYS A 136 -11.17 -0.97 -4.07
C CYS A 136 -11.97 0.26 -4.51
N GLU A 137 -12.41 0.31 -5.78
CA GLU A 137 -13.29 1.35 -6.31
C GLU A 137 -14.63 1.36 -5.59
N ALA A 138 -15.26 0.19 -5.39
CA ALA A 138 -16.53 0.07 -4.68
C ALA A 138 -16.40 0.53 -3.21
N ALA A 139 -15.33 0.15 -2.52
CA ALA A 139 -15.06 0.60 -1.16
C ALA A 139 -14.85 2.11 -1.07
N ALA A 140 -14.17 2.72 -2.05
CA ALA A 140 -13.99 4.17 -2.12
C ALA A 140 -15.33 4.89 -2.36
N LEU A 141 -16.17 4.40 -3.26
CA LEU A 141 -17.50 4.94 -3.51
C LEU A 141 -18.39 4.84 -2.28
N TRP A 142 -18.37 3.71 -1.58
CA TRP A 142 -19.09 3.56 -0.32
C TRP A 142 -18.60 4.58 0.73
N LEU A 143 -17.28 4.75 0.88
CA LEU A 143 -16.70 5.65 1.87
C LEU A 143 -17.07 7.13 1.64
N ILE A 144 -17.12 7.58 0.38
CA ILE A 144 -17.49 8.94 0.03
C ILE A 144 -19.01 9.15 0.00
N GLY A 145 -19.76 8.06 -0.08
CA GLY A 145 -21.23 8.07 -0.07
C GLY A 145 -21.85 8.25 1.32
N GLY A 146 -23.18 8.39 1.34
CA GLY A 146 -23.92 8.60 2.58
C GLY A 146 -23.85 7.43 3.57
N GLU A 147 -23.74 6.20 3.09
CA GLU A 147 -23.66 4.99 3.93
C GLU A 147 -22.33 4.97 4.73
N GLY A 148 -21.20 5.21 4.06
CA GLY A 148 -19.90 5.26 4.72
C GLY A 148 -19.81 6.40 5.73
N GLN A 149 -20.35 7.57 5.39
CA GLN A 149 -20.42 8.71 6.31
C GLN A 149 -21.25 8.39 7.56
N ALA A 150 -22.41 7.76 7.40
CA ALA A 150 -23.26 7.34 8.51
C ALA A 150 -22.61 6.26 9.37
N ALA A 151 -21.93 5.27 8.74
CA ALA A 151 -21.29 4.16 9.43
C ALA A 151 -20.08 4.57 10.29
N LEU A 152 -19.36 5.62 9.87
CA LEU A 152 -18.10 6.06 10.50
C LEU A 152 -18.27 7.30 11.39
N ALA A 153 -19.36 8.04 11.24
CA ALA A 153 -19.58 9.33 11.91
C ALA A 153 -18.37 10.29 11.80
N ALA A 154 -17.67 10.26 10.66
CA ALA A 154 -16.43 10.98 10.42
C ALA A 154 -16.61 12.00 9.27
N PRO A 155 -17.14 13.22 9.57
CA PRO A 155 -17.52 14.19 8.53
C PRO A 155 -16.33 14.94 7.91
N GLY A 156 -15.13 14.76 8.43
CA GLY A 156 -13.93 15.49 8.03
C GLY A 156 -13.31 15.05 6.70
N PRO A 157 -12.06 15.47 6.44
CA PRO A 157 -11.34 15.16 5.22
C PRO A 157 -11.05 13.67 5.10
N ARG A 158 -10.80 13.23 3.87
CA ARG A 158 -10.46 11.85 3.54
C ARG A 158 -9.07 11.76 2.95
N ALA A 159 -8.35 10.70 3.30
CA ALA A 159 -7.13 10.30 2.62
C ALA A 159 -7.25 8.86 2.13
N ILE A 160 -6.45 8.51 1.14
CA ILE A 160 -6.30 7.16 0.60
C ILE A 160 -4.85 6.77 0.60
N GLY A 161 -4.55 5.50 0.78
CA GLY A 161 -3.17 5.04 0.66
C GLY A 161 -3.03 3.54 0.78
N GLY A 162 -1.82 3.10 0.55
CA GLY A 162 -1.47 1.69 0.65
C GLY A 162 -0.01 1.44 0.38
N ASP A 163 0.39 0.21 0.62
CA ASP A 163 1.75 -0.26 0.50
C ASP A 163 1.92 -1.26 -0.66
N SER A 164 2.99 -1.14 -1.43
CA SER A 164 3.32 -2.07 -2.53
C SER A 164 2.17 -2.14 -3.56
N ALA A 165 1.57 -3.32 -3.78
CA ALA A 165 0.36 -3.47 -4.58
C ALA A 165 -0.77 -2.52 -4.14
N GLY A 166 -0.90 -2.27 -2.83
CA GLY A 166 -1.90 -1.32 -2.30
C GLY A 166 -1.63 0.13 -2.68
N GLY A 167 -0.36 0.52 -2.83
CA GLY A 167 0.01 1.84 -3.36
C GLY A 167 -0.42 2.02 -4.81
N GLN A 168 -0.24 0.99 -5.65
CA GLN A 168 -0.75 0.96 -7.01
C GLN A 168 -2.28 1.01 -7.02
N LEU A 169 -2.96 0.18 -6.22
CA LEU A 169 -4.42 0.17 -6.12
C LEU A 169 -4.97 1.52 -5.67
N ALA A 170 -4.29 2.24 -4.77
CA ALA A 170 -4.70 3.58 -4.34
C ALA A 170 -4.66 4.59 -5.50
N ALA A 171 -3.60 4.57 -6.30
CA ALA A 171 -3.48 5.42 -7.48
C ALA A 171 -4.56 5.07 -8.53
N VAL A 172 -4.76 3.78 -8.84
CA VAL A 172 -5.80 3.31 -9.77
C VAL A 172 -7.19 3.67 -9.26
N THR A 173 -7.48 3.53 -7.97
CA THR A 173 -8.77 3.91 -7.39
C THR A 173 -9.06 5.41 -7.61
N LEU A 174 -8.07 6.29 -7.37
CA LEU A 174 -8.22 7.72 -7.63
C LEU A 174 -8.48 8.03 -9.11
N LEU A 175 -7.77 7.35 -10.02
CA LEU A 175 -7.97 7.48 -11.47
C LEU A 175 -9.38 7.03 -11.87
N ARG A 176 -9.85 5.88 -11.39
CA ARG A 176 -11.19 5.35 -11.68
C ARG A 176 -12.29 6.26 -11.14
N LEU A 177 -12.16 6.81 -9.94
CA LEU A 177 -13.11 7.78 -9.40
C LEU A 177 -13.25 8.99 -10.34
N ARG A 178 -12.15 9.51 -10.85
CA ARG A 178 -12.15 10.60 -11.81
C ARG A 178 -12.75 10.19 -13.16
N ASP A 179 -12.23 9.12 -13.75
CA ASP A 179 -12.48 8.78 -15.16
C ASP A 179 -13.83 8.11 -15.38
N ARG A 180 -14.29 7.30 -14.41
CA ARG A 180 -15.55 6.56 -14.51
C ARG A 180 -16.73 7.28 -13.86
N HIS A 181 -16.45 8.07 -12.80
CA HIS A 181 -17.50 8.69 -11.98
C HIS A 181 -17.47 10.23 -12.00
N GLY A 182 -16.46 10.85 -12.62
CA GLY A 182 -16.30 12.31 -12.61
C GLY A 182 -16.01 12.89 -11.22
N ILE A 183 -15.52 12.04 -10.29
CA ILE A 183 -15.27 12.42 -8.90
C ILE A 183 -13.81 12.82 -8.74
N THR A 184 -13.56 14.11 -8.48
CA THR A 184 -12.26 14.66 -8.10
C THR A 184 -12.35 15.34 -6.73
N GLY A 185 -11.25 15.42 -6.00
CA GLY A 185 -11.21 16.11 -4.70
C GLY A 185 -11.93 15.41 -3.56
N ALA A 186 -12.44 14.19 -3.74
CA ALA A 186 -13.04 13.39 -2.68
C ALA A 186 -12.03 12.96 -1.61
N PHE A 187 -10.76 12.82 -2.01
CA PHE A 187 -9.62 12.56 -1.14
C PHE A 187 -8.69 13.77 -1.16
N GLY A 188 -8.36 14.30 0.02
CA GLY A 188 -7.50 15.47 0.19
C GLY A 188 -6.01 15.13 0.28
N ALA A 189 -5.66 13.84 0.43
CA ALA A 189 -4.27 13.37 0.47
C ALA A 189 -4.15 11.92 0.02
N ALA A 190 -2.98 11.56 -0.55
CA ALA A 190 -2.60 10.18 -0.85
C ALA A 190 -1.29 9.80 -0.15
N VAL A 191 -1.21 8.56 0.37
CA VAL A 191 0.00 7.97 0.97
C VAL A 191 0.39 6.76 0.15
N LEU A 192 1.47 6.87 -0.62
CA LEU A 192 1.90 5.89 -1.61
C LEU A 192 3.25 5.29 -1.20
N GLN A 193 3.20 4.13 -0.54
CA GLN A 193 4.34 3.47 0.07
C GLN A 193 4.90 2.42 -0.90
N TYR A 194 6.09 2.63 -1.42
CA TYR A 194 6.82 1.72 -2.33
C TYR A 194 5.92 1.00 -3.33
N GLY A 195 5.01 1.74 -3.99
CA GLY A 195 4.03 1.19 -4.93
C GLY A 195 4.66 0.66 -6.21
N CYS A 196 4.05 -0.38 -6.78
CA CYS A 196 4.38 -0.89 -8.11
C CYS A 196 3.53 -0.16 -9.16
N PHE A 197 4.06 0.87 -9.78
CA PHE A 197 3.29 1.75 -10.68
C PHE A 197 3.47 1.41 -12.18
N ASP A 198 4.42 0.52 -12.52
CA ASP A 198 4.63 -0.03 -13.85
C ASP A 198 4.76 -1.56 -13.81
N LEU A 199 3.70 -2.28 -14.17
CA LEU A 199 3.70 -3.74 -14.25
C LEU A 199 4.35 -4.28 -15.53
N SER A 200 4.83 -3.39 -16.41
CA SER A 200 5.70 -3.76 -17.54
C SER A 200 7.18 -3.73 -17.20
N MET A 201 7.51 -3.50 -15.95
CA MET A 201 8.83 -3.48 -15.31
C MET A 201 9.68 -2.25 -15.65
N THR A 202 9.89 -1.39 -14.64
CA THR A 202 10.85 -0.28 -14.66
C THR A 202 12.30 -0.77 -14.74
N PRO A 203 13.28 0.10 -15.03
CA PRO A 203 14.70 -0.29 -15.06
C PRO A 203 15.18 -0.90 -13.76
N SER A 204 14.84 -0.34 -12.59
CA SER A 204 15.26 -0.89 -11.29
C SER A 204 14.72 -2.30 -11.06
N GLN A 205 13.48 -2.59 -11.44
CA GLN A 205 12.91 -3.95 -11.38
C GLN A 205 13.69 -4.92 -12.24
N ARG A 206 14.00 -4.55 -13.51
CA ARG A 206 14.71 -5.40 -14.48
C ARG A 206 16.16 -5.68 -14.09
N LEU A 207 16.83 -4.70 -13.48
CA LEU A 207 18.24 -4.77 -13.11
C LEU A 207 18.46 -5.40 -11.74
N TRP A 208 17.42 -5.58 -10.92
CA TRP A 208 17.53 -6.13 -9.57
C TRP A 208 18.04 -7.58 -9.53
N GLY A 209 17.65 -8.38 -10.52
CA GLY A 209 18.08 -9.78 -10.63
C GLY A 209 17.46 -10.69 -9.55
N ASP A 210 18.25 -11.68 -9.14
CA ASP A 210 17.79 -12.74 -8.22
C ASP A 210 18.00 -12.42 -6.74
N ARG A 211 18.58 -11.29 -6.40
CA ARG A 211 18.73 -10.88 -5.01
C ARG A 211 17.35 -10.84 -4.32
N ASN A 212 17.18 -11.69 -3.31
CA ASN A 212 15.92 -11.75 -2.57
C ASN A 212 16.02 -10.96 -1.26
N LEU A 213 15.47 -9.75 -1.28
CA LEU A 213 15.31 -8.89 -0.10
C LEU A 213 13.83 -8.49 0.00
N VAL A 214 12.97 -9.46 0.35
CA VAL A 214 11.50 -9.50 0.24
C VAL A 214 11.02 -9.68 -1.20
N LEU A 215 11.56 -8.90 -2.13
CA LEU A 215 11.31 -9.04 -3.56
C LEU A 215 12.61 -9.42 -4.30
N SER A 216 12.43 -10.11 -5.40
CA SER A 216 13.43 -10.35 -6.44
C SER A 216 12.78 -10.22 -7.81
N GLY A 217 13.55 -10.14 -8.88
CA GLY A 217 13.01 -10.09 -10.25
C GLY A 217 12.02 -11.21 -10.54
N PRO A 218 12.35 -12.49 -10.28
CA PRO A 218 11.42 -13.62 -10.44
C PRO A 218 10.15 -13.51 -9.57
N ILE A 219 10.25 -12.99 -8.35
CA ILE A 219 9.08 -12.80 -7.45
C ILE A 219 8.15 -11.72 -8.00
N ILE A 220 8.69 -10.60 -8.48
CA ILE A 220 7.89 -9.52 -9.08
C ILE A 220 7.17 -10.02 -10.32
N ALA A 221 7.88 -10.72 -11.20
CA ALA A 221 7.29 -11.31 -12.41
C ALA A 221 6.15 -12.27 -12.05
N TRP A 222 6.38 -13.15 -11.08
CA TRP A 222 5.35 -14.09 -10.61
C TRP A 222 4.10 -13.39 -10.09
N PHE A 223 4.24 -12.36 -9.25
CA PHE A 223 3.08 -11.59 -8.78
C PHE A 223 2.31 -10.94 -9.94
N ALA A 224 3.02 -10.35 -10.90
CA ALA A 224 2.40 -9.76 -12.07
C ALA A 224 1.66 -10.82 -12.91
N ASP A 225 2.20 -12.02 -13.05
CA ASP A 225 1.57 -13.13 -13.79
C ASP A 225 0.33 -13.69 -13.05
N GLN A 226 0.34 -13.73 -11.71
CA GLN A 226 -0.85 -14.10 -10.94
C GLN A 226 -1.99 -13.09 -11.13
N PHE A 227 -1.66 -11.80 -11.09
CA PHE A 227 -2.62 -10.71 -11.21
C PHE A 227 -3.12 -10.52 -12.66
N LEU A 228 -2.24 -10.71 -13.65
CA LEU A 228 -2.45 -10.41 -15.07
C LEU A 228 -2.16 -11.62 -15.98
N PRO A 229 -2.81 -12.78 -15.77
CA PRO A 229 -2.43 -14.02 -16.46
C PRO A 229 -2.61 -13.97 -17.97
N ALA A 230 -3.43 -13.05 -18.50
CA ALA A 230 -3.72 -12.92 -19.93
C ALA A 230 -3.07 -11.69 -20.60
N HIS A 231 -2.22 -10.94 -19.89
CA HIS A 231 -1.68 -9.67 -20.36
C HIS A 231 -0.19 -9.76 -20.67
N ASN A 232 0.18 -9.44 -21.91
CA ASN A 232 1.59 -9.24 -22.29
C ASN A 232 2.12 -7.90 -21.75
N LEU A 233 3.43 -7.66 -21.89
CA LEU A 233 4.07 -6.46 -21.33
C LEU A 233 3.52 -5.13 -21.90
N GLU A 234 3.07 -5.09 -23.15
CA GLU A 234 2.46 -3.90 -23.74
C GLU A 234 1.08 -3.63 -23.13
N GLN A 235 0.28 -4.68 -22.99
CA GLN A 235 -1.04 -4.57 -22.35
C GLN A 235 -0.95 -4.19 -20.86
N ARG A 236 0.13 -4.56 -20.18
CA ARG A 236 0.40 -4.15 -18.78
C ARG A 236 0.63 -2.66 -18.62
N ARG A 237 0.86 -1.90 -19.72
CA ARG A 237 0.96 -0.44 -19.72
C ARG A 237 -0.39 0.29 -19.76
N ASP A 238 -1.49 -0.44 -19.81
CA ASP A 238 -2.81 0.17 -19.65
C ASP A 238 -2.83 1.01 -18.37
N PRO A 239 -3.28 2.29 -18.43
CA PRO A 239 -3.35 3.19 -17.26
C PRO A 239 -4.12 2.63 -16.06
N ASP A 240 -5.11 1.76 -16.30
CA ASP A 240 -5.88 1.08 -15.24
C ASP A 240 -5.10 -0.08 -14.57
N ILE A 241 -3.98 -0.49 -15.15
CA ILE A 241 -3.05 -1.50 -14.63
C ILE A 241 -1.78 -0.83 -14.10
N SER A 242 -1.16 -0.01 -14.92
CA SER A 242 0.09 0.69 -14.62
C SER A 242 -0.17 2.22 -14.60
N PRO A 243 -0.53 2.77 -13.44
CA PRO A 243 -0.90 4.18 -13.33
C PRO A 243 0.25 5.13 -13.67
N LEU A 244 1.47 4.63 -13.80
CA LEU A 244 2.59 5.40 -14.33
C LEU A 244 2.32 5.96 -15.74
N PHE A 245 1.47 5.31 -16.54
CA PHE A 245 1.13 5.73 -17.90
C PHE A 245 -0.15 6.58 -17.99
N ALA A 246 -0.83 6.81 -16.87
CA ALA A 246 -2.08 7.59 -16.83
C ALA A 246 -1.86 9.10 -17.02
N ASP A 247 -2.89 9.82 -17.41
CA ASP A 247 -3.01 11.25 -17.11
C ASP A 247 -3.26 11.40 -15.60
N LEU A 248 -2.41 12.17 -14.92
CA LEU A 248 -2.47 12.36 -13.47
C LEU A 248 -3.15 13.68 -13.07
N SER A 249 -3.86 14.34 -13.98
CA SER A 249 -4.64 15.55 -13.64
C SER A 249 -5.72 15.24 -12.60
N GLY A 250 -5.97 16.17 -11.68
CA GLY A 250 -7.01 16.04 -10.65
C GLY A 250 -6.67 15.12 -9.47
N MET A 251 -5.43 14.66 -9.35
CA MET A 251 -4.97 13.86 -8.23
C MET A 251 -4.75 14.71 -6.96
N PRO A 252 -4.89 14.16 -5.74
CA PRO A 252 -4.63 14.90 -4.50
C PRO A 252 -3.13 15.11 -4.25
N PRO A 253 -2.74 16.01 -3.32
CA PRO A 253 -1.40 16.03 -2.74
C PRO A 253 -0.99 14.63 -2.27
N ALA A 254 0.29 14.24 -2.48
CA ALA A 254 0.74 12.88 -2.15
C ALA A 254 2.10 12.85 -1.46
N VAL A 255 2.26 11.90 -0.54
CA VAL A 255 3.58 11.47 -0.04
C VAL A 255 3.95 10.14 -0.65
N PHE A 256 5.17 10.08 -1.17
CA PHE A 256 5.80 8.90 -1.74
C PHE A 256 6.92 8.44 -0.82
N THR A 257 6.89 7.18 -0.42
CA THR A 257 7.88 6.57 0.48
C THR A 257 8.53 5.37 -0.20
N ILE A 258 9.88 5.34 -0.23
CA ILE A 258 10.64 4.26 -0.86
C ILE A 258 11.98 4.04 -0.17
N GLY A 259 12.46 2.80 -0.16
CA GLY A 259 13.80 2.45 0.25
C GLY A 259 14.77 2.36 -0.93
N THR A 260 16.08 2.63 -0.71
CA THR A 260 17.05 2.48 -1.80
C THR A 260 17.44 1.01 -2.06
N ALA A 261 17.16 0.10 -1.14
CA ALA A 261 17.33 -1.35 -1.33
C ALA A 261 16.00 -2.03 -1.74
N ASP A 262 15.24 -1.38 -2.62
CA ASP A 262 13.95 -1.82 -3.11
C ASP A 262 13.94 -1.83 -4.64
N PRO A 263 13.59 -2.94 -5.30
CA PRO A 263 13.48 -2.99 -6.77
C PRO A 263 12.41 -2.05 -7.36
N LEU A 264 11.45 -1.57 -6.56
CA LEU A 264 10.43 -0.61 -6.99
C LEU A 264 10.87 0.86 -6.83
N LEU A 265 12.20 1.11 -6.73
CA LEU A 265 12.74 2.45 -6.58
C LEU A 265 12.33 3.37 -7.74
N ASP A 266 12.54 2.95 -8.98
CA ASP A 266 12.19 3.73 -10.17
C ASP A 266 10.68 3.95 -10.29
N ASP A 267 9.86 2.98 -9.90
CA ASP A 267 8.39 3.13 -9.87
C ASP A 267 7.99 4.36 -9.06
N THR A 268 8.53 4.46 -7.85
CA THR A 268 8.24 5.57 -6.93
C THR A 268 8.81 6.90 -7.46
N LEU A 269 10.06 6.91 -7.92
CA LEU A 269 10.71 8.12 -8.43
C LEU A 269 9.99 8.67 -9.66
N PHE A 270 9.63 7.79 -10.60
CA PHE A 270 8.96 8.20 -11.84
C PHE A 270 7.51 8.65 -11.57
N MET A 271 6.81 7.94 -10.71
CA MET A 271 5.42 8.28 -10.37
C MET A 271 5.35 9.63 -9.65
N GLU A 272 6.24 9.88 -8.66
CA GLU A 272 6.32 11.18 -7.98
C GLU A 272 6.62 12.31 -8.97
N ALA A 273 7.62 12.14 -9.83
CA ALA A 273 7.98 13.16 -10.82
C ALA A 273 6.81 13.49 -11.76
N ARG A 274 6.05 12.49 -12.19
CA ARG A 274 4.85 12.69 -13.01
C ARG A 274 3.70 13.34 -12.25
N TRP A 275 3.50 12.94 -10.97
CA TRP A 275 2.48 13.53 -10.11
C TRP A 275 2.74 15.04 -9.91
N ARG A 276 4.00 15.39 -9.62
CA ARG A 276 4.46 16.77 -9.48
C ARG A 276 4.37 17.54 -10.79
N GLN A 277 4.71 16.92 -11.94
CA GLN A 277 4.57 17.53 -13.27
C GLN A 277 3.11 17.84 -13.61
N ALA A 278 2.16 17.03 -13.14
CA ALA A 278 0.72 17.26 -13.29
C ALA A 278 0.20 18.43 -12.42
N GLY A 279 1.08 19.09 -11.64
CA GLY A 279 0.76 20.29 -10.85
C GLY A 279 0.35 19.99 -9.40
N HIS A 280 0.53 18.76 -8.91
CA HIS A 280 0.15 18.38 -7.55
C HIS A 280 1.33 18.50 -6.58
N ALA A 281 1.05 18.90 -5.34
CA ALA A 281 2.05 18.91 -4.28
C ALA A 281 2.47 17.49 -3.94
N THR A 282 3.78 17.27 -3.84
CA THR A 282 4.34 15.97 -3.48
C THR A 282 5.39 16.09 -2.39
N GLU A 283 5.51 15.06 -1.56
CA GLU A 283 6.66 14.82 -0.71
C GLU A 283 7.28 13.47 -1.09
N LEU A 284 8.56 13.47 -1.46
CA LEU A 284 9.31 12.25 -1.75
C LEU A 284 10.24 11.94 -0.59
N ARG A 285 10.09 10.75 0.00
CA ARG A 285 10.86 10.25 1.13
C ARG A 285 11.64 9.02 0.74
N ILE A 286 12.95 9.18 0.57
CA ILE A 286 13.87 8.12 0.19
C ILE A 286 14.65 7.69 1.44
N TRP A 287 14.55 6.41 1.80
CA TRP A 287 15.17 5.85 2.99
C TRP A 287 16.38 5.00 2.60
N PRO A 288 17.61 5.44 2.96
CA PRO A 288 18.83 4.72 2.60
C PRO A 288 18.81 3.28 3.10
N GLU A 289 19.14 2.34 2.19
CA GLU A 289 19.22 0.89 2.44
C GLU A 289 17.92 0.22 2.92
N ALA A 290 16.80 0.95 3.08
CA ALA A 290 15.54 0.33 3.48
C ALA A 290 15.05 -0.64 2.39
N PRO A 291 14.68 -1.89 2.75
CA PRO A 291 14.22 -2.90 1.81
C PRO A 291 12.75 -2.72 1.47
N HIS A 292 12.24 -3.46 0.47
CA HIS A 292 10.81 -3.49 0.18
C HIS A 292 9.99 -3.88 1.41
N GLY A 293 8.87 -3.18 1.64
CA GLY A 293 7.99 -3.47 2.77
C GLY A 293 8.56 -3.10 4.16
N PHE A 294 9.61 -2.29 4.23
CA PHE A 294 10.31 -1.99 5.48
C PHE A 294 9.40 -1.43 6.58
N LEU A 295 8.30 -0.79 6.23
CA LEU A 295 7.32 -0.26 7.20
C LEU A 295 6.57 -1.35 7.98
N ALA A 296 6.65 -2.60 7.56
CA ALA A 296 6.09 -3.75 8.27
C ALA A 296 7.07 -4.39 9.28
N PHE A 297 8.35 -3.98 9.27
CA PHE A 297 9.36 -4.53 10.15
C PHE A 297 9.68 -3.63 11.35
N PRO A 298 9.99 -4.20 12.52
CA PRO A 298 10.28 -3.44 13.73
C PRO A 298 11.73 -2.92 13.73
N ILE A 299 12.10 -2.12 12.73
CA ILE A 299 13.41 -1.49 12.60
C ILE A 299 13.31 0.02 12.88
N SER A 300 14.43 0.63 13.28
CA SER A 300 14.43 2.02 13.75
C SER A 300 13.96 3.03 12.71
N VAL A 301 14.25 2.80 11.43
CA VAL A 301 13.81 3.66 10.32
C VAL A 301 12.30 3.65 10.14
N THR A 302 11.60 2.55 10.46
CA THR A 302 10.14 2.44 10.36
C THR A 302 9.41 3.47 11.21
N ASP A 303 9.85 3.66 12.47
CA ASP A 303 9.21 4.63 13.37
C ASP A 303 9.33 6.06 12.83
N VAL A 304 10.50 6.41 12.29
CA VAL A 304 10.77 7.74 11.72
C VAL A 304 9.94 7.95 10.46
N ALA A 305 9.88 6.95 9.60
CA ALA A 305 9.14 7.01 8.35
C ALA A 305 7.63 7.15 8.59
N LEU A 306 7.04 6.32 9.46
CA LEU A 306 5.62 6.40 9.81
C LEU A 306 5.26 7.74 10.46
N ALA A 307 6.09 8.23 11.40
CA ALA A 307 5.84 9.53 12.01
C ALA A 307 5.84 10.67 10.97
N ALA A 308 6.73 10.60 9.99
CA ALA A 308 6.80 11.57 8.91
C ALA A 308 5.56 11.53 8.00
N GLU A 309 5.05 10.33 7.66
CA GLU A 309 3.81 10.17 6.89
C GLU A 309 2.57 10.68 7.65
N HIS A 310 2.46 10.36 8.95
CA HIS A 310 1.38 10.87 9.79
C HIS A 310 1.41 12.40 9.90
N ASP A 311 2.61 12.98 9.95
CA ASP A 311 2.78 14.43 9.94
C ASP A 311 2.37 15.06 8.60
N PHE A 312 2.70 14.42 7.47
CA PHE A 312 2.20 14.83 6.17
C PHE A 312 0.67 14.86 6.13
N LEU A 313 0.01 13.78 6.61
CA LEU A 313 -1.45 13.72 6.66
C LEU A 313 -2.03 14.86 7.50
N ARG A 314 -1.50 15.09 8.71
CA ARG A 314 -1.99 16.19 9.58
C ARG A 314 -1.86 17.54 8.91
N ARG A 315 -0.70 17.87 8.34
CA ARG A 315 -0.48 19.16 7.68
C ARG A 315 -1.36 19.33 6.45
N THR A 316 -1.48 18.30 5.62
CA THR A 316 -2.19 18.38 4.34
C THR A 316 -3.70 18.43 4.53
N LEU A 317 -4.22 17.76 5.55
CA LEU A 317 -5.66 17.69 5.84
C LEU A 317 -6.13 18.72 6.86
N GLY A 318 -5.21 19.44 7.51
CA GLY A 318 -5.55 20.44 8.54
C GLY A 318 -6.06 19.81 9.85
N LEU A 319 -5.47 18.66 10.26
CA LEU A 319 -5.84 17.90 11.46
C LEU A 319 -5.06 18.34 12.69
#